data_0ad05c519cc3f870539cbc316402098a
#
_entry.id   0ad05c519cc3f870539cbc316402098a
#
_cell.length_a   1.000
_cell.length_b   1.000
_cell.length_c   1.000
_cell.angle_alpha   90.00
_cell.angle_beta   90.00
_cell.angle_gamma   90.00
#
_symmetry.space_group_name_H-M   'P 1'
#
loop_
_entity.id
_entity.type
_entity.pdbx_description
1 polymer ?
#
loop_
_entity_poly.entity_id
_entity_poly.type
_entity_poly.pdbx_seq_one_letter_code
_entity_poly.pdbx_strand_id
1 'polypeptide(L)'
;MDMEKYKALFIEESREHLSDLSRLLVQIESTSEPVPIIEEIFRRFHSIKGMAASMGFDPIASLAHKMEDVASHGRAEKRAFERSIVDLLLRGVDGLAQQVEAVANDQAIPAHSELLTELNNAGAQVPMLAKKSTAAGSESTVTVARVPSEGATRNHLSIDVLIDDACKTPAVRLFMVHRRLETLGRVVDSTPSMEE
;
A
#
# COMPACT_ATOMS: atom_id res chain seq x y z
N MET A 1 -21.61 6.55 6.28
CA MET A 1 -20.47 5.66 5.91
C MET A 1 -19.78 5.23 7.19
N ASP A 2 -19.67 3.95 7.43
CA ASP A 2 -19.21 3.43 8.72
C ASP A 2 -17.67 3.37 8.74
N MET A 3 -17.01 4.49 9.07
CA MET A 3 -15.54 4.62 9.16
C MET A 3 -14.93 3.59 10.12
N GLU A 4 -15.68 3.19 11.16
CA GLU A 4 -15.24 2.17 12.11
C GLU A 4 -15.09 0.79 11.45
N LYS A 5 -16.00 0.45 10.53
CA LYS A 5 -15.94 -0.80 9.79
C LYS A 5 -14.69 -0.86 8.88
N TYR A 6 -14.37 0.24 8.20
CA TYR A 6 -13.17 0.32 7.35
C TYR A 6 -11.88 0.32 8.16
N LYS A 7 -11.89 0.99 9.33
CA LYS A 7 -10.78 0.94 10.29
C LYS A 7 -10.54 -0.49 10.79
N ALA A 8 -11.60 -1.21 11.17
CA ALA A 8 -11.48 -2.59 11.61
C ALA A 8 -10.90 -3.49 10.51
N LEU A 9 -11.36 -3.34 9.26
CA LEU A 9 -10.85 -4.10 8.12
C LEU A 9 -9.39 -3.75 7.81
N PHE A 10 -9.01 -2.47 7.86
CA PHE A 10 -7.61 -2.04 7.74
C PHE A 10 -6.71 -2.72 8.78
N ILE A 11 -7.15 -2.76 10.04
CA ILE A 11 -6.38 -3.38 11.12
C ILE A 11 -6.21 -4.88 10.88
N GLU A 12 -7.28 -5.58 10.52
CA GLU A 12 -7.26 -7.02 10.25
C GLU A 12 -6.30 -7.36 9.10
N GLU A 13 -6.46 -6.72 7.95
CA GLU A 13 -5.61 -6.93 6.77
C GLU A 13 -4.14 -6.55 7.03
N SER A 14 -3.91 -5.46 7.75
CA SER A 14 -2.55 -5.05 8.11
C SER A 14 -1.87 -6.09 9.00
N ARG A 15 -2.57 -6.65 9.99
CA ARG A 15 -2.03 -7.73 10.85
C ARG A 15 -1.70 -8.98 10.06
N GLU A 16 -2.55 -9.39 9.11
CA GLU A 16 -2.25 -10.52 8.21
C GLU A 16 -0.98 -10.25 7.42
N HIS A 17 -0.88 -9.10 6.77
CA HIS A 17 0.31 -8.72 6.00
C HIS A 17 1.59 -8.67 6.84
N LEU A 18 1.52 -8.14 8.06
CA LEU A 18 2.67 -8.07 8.98
C LEU A 18 3.12 -9.47 9.44
N SER A 19 2.18 -10.36 9.71
CA SER A 19 2.48 -11.76 10.04
C SER A 19 3.17 -12.47 8.87
N ASP A 20 2.66 -12.29 7.65
CA ASP A 20 3.28 -12.84 6.44
C ASP A 20 4.68 -12.27 6.21
N LEU A 21 4.88 -10.95 6.38
CA LEU A 21 6.17 -10.29 6.23
C LEU A 21 7.21 -10.85 7.19
N SER A 22 6.87 -11.04 8.48
CA SER A 22 7.76 -11.63 9.47
C SER A 22 8.21 -13.03 9.04
N ARG A 23 7.28 -13.86 8.56
CA ARG A 23 7.58 -15.21 8.08
C ARG A 23 8.47 -15.19 6.82
N LEU A 24 8.16 -14.33 5.84
CA LEU A 24 8.90 -14.22 4.59
C LEU A 24 10.32 -13.68 4.80
N LEU A 25 10.51 -12.72 5.71
CA LEU A 25 11.82 -12.15 6.05
C LEU A 25 12.73 -13.17 6.74
N VAL A 26 12.19 -14.07 7.57
CA VAL A 26 12.96 -15.17 8.13
C VAL A 26 13.26 -16.23 7.07
N GLN A 27 12.30 -16.55 6.21
CA GLN A 27 12.45 -17.53 5.15
C GLN A 27 13.52 -17.15 4.12
N ILE A 28 13.68 -15.86 3.82
CA ILE A 28 14.61 -15.38 2.77
C ILE A 28 16.07 -15.66 3.12
N GLU A 29 16.42 -15.78 4.41
CA GLU A 29 17.79 -16.11 4.84
C GLU A 29 18.23 -17.54 4.51
N SER A 30 17.27 -18.46 4.36
CA SER A 30 17.53 -19.90 4.16
C SER A 30 17.14 -20.42 2.79
N THR A 31 16.60 -19.58 1.90
CA THR A 31 16.13 -20.01 0.58
C THR A 31 17.22 -19.98 -0.47
N SER A 32 17.19 -20.95 -1.39
CA SER A 32 17.99 -20.93 -2.63
C SER A 32 17.37 -20.08 -3.73
N GLU A 33 16.07 -19.76 -3.62
CA GLU A 33 15.33 -18.96 -4.61
C GLU A 33 14.72 -17.70 -3.97
N PRO A 34 15.51 -16.64 -3.75
CA PRO A 34 15.03 -15.46 -3.03
C PRO A 34 14.05 -14.60 -3.83
N VAL A 35 14.08 -14.63 -5.16
CA VAL A 35 13.32 -13.71 -6.02
C VAL A 35 11.81 -13.77 -5.77
N PRO A 36 11.14 -14.94 -5.73
CA PRO A 36 9.70 -15.01 -5.45
C PRO A 36 9.34 -14.46 -4.06
N ILE A 37 10.21 -14.69 -3.07
CA ILE A 37 9.98 -14.20 -1.70
C ILE A 37 10.11 -12.67 -1.64
N ILE A 38 11.13 -12.11 -2.31
CA ILE A 38 11.30 -10.64 -2.40
C ILE A 38 10.09 -9.98 -3.09
N GLU A 39 9.59 -10.58 -4.15
CA GLU A 39 8.38 -10.11 -4.85
C GLU A 39 7.17 -10.07 -3.91
N GLU A 40 7.01 -11.08 -3.07
CA GLU A 40 5.89 -11.15 -2.13
C GLU A 40 6.09 -10.13 -0.99
N ILE A 41 7.31 -9.98 -0.44
CA ILE A 41 7.64 -8.94 0.55
C ILE A 41 7.31 -7.55 -0.01
N PHE A 42 7.74 -7.26 -1.24
CA PHE A 42 7.42 -6.00 -1.90
C PHE A 42 5.92 -5.74 -2.00
N ARG A 43 5.13 -6.75 -2.43
CA ARG A 43 3.67 -6.63 -2.57
C ARG A 43 3.00 -6.35 -1.22
N ARG A 44 3.44 -7.01 -0.13
CA ARG A 44 2.88 -6.78 1.21
C ARG A 44 3.12 -5.36 1.70
N PHE A 45 4.33 -4.83 1.56
CA PHE A 45 4.60 -3.42 1.90
C PHE A 45 3.79 -2.46 1.03
N HIS A 46 3.68 -2.73 -0.27
CA HIS A 46 2.87 -1.94 -1.19
C HIS A 46 1.39 -1.90 -0.77
N SER A 47 0.83 -3.03 -0.37
CA SER A 47 -0.56 -3.14 0.10
C SER A 47 -0.77 -2.32 1.37
N ILE A 48 0.08 -2.49 2.40
CA ILE A 48 -0.01 -1.71 3.65
C ILE A 48 0.10 -0.21 3.37
N LYS A 49 1.08 0.22 2.56
CA LYS A 49 1.24 1.62 2.15
C LYS A 49 -0.03 2.18 1.52
N GLY A 50 -0.60 1.45 0.57
CA GLY A 50 -1.80 1.87 -0.15
C GLY A 50 -3.02 2.00 0.76
N MET A 51 -3.27 1.01 1.61
CA MET A 51 -4.38 1.03 2.57
C MET A 51 -4.21 2.18 3.58
N ALA A 52 -3.01 2.33 4.17
CA ALA A 52 -2.73 3.39 5.14
C ALA A 52 -2.91 4.79 4.55
N ALA A 53 -2.39 5.03 3.34
CA ALA A 53 -2.55 6.31 2.64
C ALA A 53 -4.02 6.64 2.37
N SER A 54 -4.84 5.64 2.03
CA SER A 54 -6.27 5.84 1.77
C SER A 54 -7.08 6.14 3.02
N MET A 55 -6.64 5.61 4.15
CA MET A 55 -7.25 5.87 5.46
C MET A 55 -6.73 7.14 6.12
N GLY A 56 -5.72 7.82 5.54
CA GLY A 56 -5.08 9.00 6.10
C GLY A 56 -4.13 8.69 7.27
N PHE A 57 -3.62 7.46 7.37
CA PHE A 57 -2.64 7.07 8.37
C PHE A 57 -1.21 7.34 7.86
N ASP A 58 -0.86 8.63 7.70
CA ASP A 58 0.40 9.07 7.10
C ASP A 58 1.67 8.47 7.72
N PRO A 59 1.80 8.30 9.07
CA PRO A 59 2.99 7.66 9.64
C PRO A 59 3.17 6.21 9.17
N ILE A 60 2.08 5.44 9.07
CA ILE A 60 2.10 4.04 8.57
C ILE A 60 2.46 4.02 7.09
N ALA A 61 1.83 4.88 6.30
CA ALA A 61 2.10 4.98 4.87
C ALA A 61 3.57 5.34 4.60
N SER A 62 4.13 6.27 5.38
CA SER A 62 5.53 6.70 5.26
C SER A 62 6.51 5.57 5.60
N LEU A 63 6.29 4.84 6.69
CA LEU A 63 7.16 3.73 7.09
C LEU A 63 7.08 2.59 6.07
N ALA A 64 5.87 2.16 5.69
CA ALA A 64 5.67 1.12 4.68
C ALA A 64 6.29 1.50 3.32
N HIS A 65 6.24 2.77 2.91
CA HIS A 65 6.88 3.26 1.69
C HIS A 65 8.39 3.09 1.73
N LYS A 66 9.04 3.46 2.84
CA LYS A 66 10.50 3.28 2.97
C LYS A 66 10.91 1.82 2.96
N MET A 67 10.12 0.94 3.56
CA MET A 67 10.37 -0.49 3.53
C MET A 67 10.15 -1.09 2.13
N GLU A 68 9.15 -0.61 1.40
CA GLU A 68 8.93 -0.95 -0.01
C GLU A 68 10.11 -0.50 -0.88
N ASP A 69 10.66 0.70 -0.66
CA ASP A 69 11.85 1.19 -1.35
C ASP A 69 13.04 0.24 -1.15
N VAL A 70 13.33 -0.17 0.10
CA VAL A 70 14.40 -1.14 0.40
C VAL A 70 14.13 -2.50 -0.27
N ALA A 71 12.91 -3.03 -0.20
CA ALA A 71 12.54 -4.28 -0.85
C ALA A 71 12.69 -4.22 -2.39
N SER A 72 12.38 -3.07 -2.97
CA SER A 72 12.52 -2.81 -4.42
C SER A 72 13.96 -2.96 -4.91
N HIS A 73 14.97 -2.64 -4.09
CA HIS A 73 16.38 -2.83 -4.43
C HIS A 73 16.77 -4.31 -4.49
N GLY A 74 16.37 -5.11 -3.49
CA GLY A 74 16.59 -6.57 -3.54
C GLY A 74 15.94 -7.22 -4.76
N ARG A 75 14.74 -6.76 -5.15
CA ARG A 75 14.07 -7.19 -6.37
C ARG A 75 14.86 -6.84 -7.63
N ALA A 76 15.41 -5.63 -7.71
CA ALA A 76 16.19 -5.18 -8.87
C ALA A 76 17.50 -5.97 -9.03
N GLU A 77 18.16 -6.30 -7.94
CA GLU A 77 19.41 -7.07 -7.93
C GLU A 77 19.22 -8.59 -8.07
N LYS A 78 17.98 -9.07 -7.91
CA LYS A 78 17.60 -10.49 -7.99
C LYS A 78 18.41 -11.39 -7.04
N ARG A 79 18.80 -10.88 -5.88
CA ARG A 79 19.56 -11.60 -4.86
C ARG A 79 18.94 -11.43 -3.48
N ALA A 80 19.22 -12.37 -2.57
CA ALA A 80 18.79 -12.26 -1.19
C ALA A 80 19.30 -10.98 -0.53
N PHE A 81 18.56 -10.49 0.44
CA PHE A 81 19.01 -9.38 1.29
C PHE A 81 20.18 -9.81 2.15
N GLU A 82 21.10 -8.88 2.40
CA GLU A 82 22.09 -9.06 3.46
C GLU A 82 21.38 -9.11 4.82
N ARG A 83 21.95 -9.85 5.77
CA ARG A 83 21.35 -10.03 7.09
C ARG A 83 21.03 -8.71 7.79
N SER A 84 21.91 -7.71 7.66
CA SER A 84 21.69 -6.35 8.18
C SER A 84 20.41 -5.70 7.63
N ILE A 85 20.08 -5.96 6.37
CA ILE A 85 18.85 -5.47 5.73
C ILE A 85 17.64 -6.25 6.22
N VAL A 86 17.76 -7.57 6.39
CA VAL A 86 16.68 -8.39 6.97
C VAL A 86 16.37 -7.93 8.39
N ASP A 87 17.37 -7.73 9.23
CA ASP A 87 17.23 -7.23 10.60
C ASP A 87 16.57 -5.84 10.64
N LEU A 88 16.95 -4.95 9.70
CA LEU A 88 16.35 -3.63 9.56
C LEU A 88 14.87 -3.71 9.13
N LEU A 89 14.54 -4.56 8.17
CA LEU A 89 13.17 -4.77 7.72
C LEU A 89 12.30 -5.42 8.82
N LEU A 90 12.84 -6.35 9.62
CA LEU A 90 12.14 -6.92 10.77
C LEU A 90 11.80 -5.85 11.81
N ARG A 91 12.76 -4.98 12.15
CA ARG A 91 12.48 -3.82 13.03
C ARG A 91 11.43 -2.88 12.42
N GLY A 92 11.43 -2.74 11.10
CA GLY A 92 10.38 -2.01 10.38
C GLY A 92 9.00 -2.64 10.52
N VAL A 93 8.91 -3.97 10.43
CA VAL A 93 7.66 -4.73 10.64
C VAL A 93 7.15 -4.54 12.07
N ASP A 94 8.04 -4.58 13.07
CA ASP A 94 7.68 -4.29 14.47
C ASP A 94 7.17 -2.85 14.65
N GLY A 95 7.82 -1.88 13.98
CA GLY A 95 7.37 -0.49 13.97
C GLY A 95 5.99 -0.31 13.35
N LEU A 96 5.73 -0.97 12.20
CA LEU A 96 4.39 -0.97 11.58
C LEU A 96 3.34 -1.64 12.49
N ALA A 97 3.71 -2.74 13.16
CA ALA A 97 2.81 -3.42 14.09
C ALA A 97 2.41 -2.49 15.26
N GLN A 98 3.36 -1.77 15.85
CA GLN A 98 3.08 -0.78 16.89
C GLN A 98 2.15 0.34 16.37
N GLN A 99 2.36 0.81 15.15
CA GLN A 99 1.52 1.84 14.52
C GLN A 99 0.08 1.34 14.27
N VAL A 100 -0.08 0.11 13.79
CA VAL A 100 -1.40 -0.51 13.58
C VAL A 100 -2.12 -0.72 14.91
N GLU A 101 -1.40 -1.15 15.96
CA GLU A 101 -1.98 -1.28 17.30
C GLU A 101 -2.37 0.08 17.90
N ALA A 102 -1.62 1.15 17.64
CA ALA A 102 -2.00 2.49 18.04
C ALA A 102 -3.33 2.93 17.37
N VAL A 103 -3.50 2.62 16.07
CA VAL A 103 -4.78 2.84 15.38
C VAL A 103 -5.91 2.02 16.00
N ALA A 104 -5.66 0.75 16.33
CA ALA A 104 -6.66 -0.12 16.95
C ALA A 104 -7.15 0.38 18.31
N ASN A 105 -6.27 1.05 19.05
CA ASN A 105 -6.55 1.57 20.40
C ASN A 105 -6.87 3.08 20.41
N ASP A 106 -7.12 3.71 19.27
CA ASP A 106 -7.37 5.15 19.14
C ASP A 106 -6.28 6.03 19.78
N GLN A 107 -5.03 5.57 19.69
CA GLN A 107 -3.86 6.26 20.22
C GLN A 107 -3.12 7.04 19.13
N ALA A 108 -2.29 7.99 19.53
CA ALA A 108 -1.40 8.69 18.60
C ALA A 108 -0.42 7.72 17.94
N ILE A 109 -0.35 7.76 16.61
CA ILE A 109 0.51 6.87 15.82
C ILE A 109 1.97 7.33 15.96
N PRO A 110 2.90 6.48 16.45
CA PRO A 110 4.30 6.84 16.59
C PRO A 110 4.98 7.05 15.23
N ALA A 111 5.86 8.05 15.11
CA ALA A 111 6.50 8.41 13.84
C ALA A 111 7.75 7.59 13.49
N HIS A 112 8.38 6.89 14.44
CA HIS A 112 9.60 6.09 14.25
C HIS A 112 10.72 6.78 13.45
N SER A 113 11.03 8.04 13.77
CA SER A 113 11.93 8.91 12.99
C SER A 113 13.35 8.34 12.80
N GLU A 114 13.89 7.67 13.81
CA GLU A 114 15.21 7.03 13.73
C GLU A 114 15.21 5.87 12.72
N LEU A 115 14.20 5.01 12.81
CA LEU A 115 14.02 3.88 11.90
C LEU A 115 13.82 4.34 10.45
N LEU A 116 13.03 5.42 10.24
CA LEU A 116 12.87 6.03 8.91
C LEU A 116 14.21 6.54 8.35
N THR A 117 15.07 7.11 9.20
CA THR A 117 16.39 7.57 8.79
C THR A 117 17.30 6.40 8.41
N GLU A 118 17.30 5.31 9.18
CA GLU A 118 18.07 4.11 8.87
C GLU A 118 17.61 3.46 7.55
N LEU A 119 16.30 3.31 7.34
CA LEU A 119 15.74 2.78 6.11
C LEU A 119 16.08 3.66 4.89
N ASN A 120 16.06 4.98 5.06
CA ASN A 120 16.43 5.91 4.01
C ASN A 120 17.90 5.78 3.61
N ASN A 121 18.79 5.61 4.58
CA ASN A 121 20.20 5.38 4.35
C ASN A 121 20.48 4.03 3.69
N ALA A 122 19.78 2.98 4.10
CA ALA A 122 19.87 1.66 3.47
C ALA A 122 19.41 1.69 2.01
N GLY A 123 18.33 2.43 1.71
CA GLY A 123 17.84 2.65 0.35
C GLY A 123 18.78 3.52 -0.52
N ALA A 124 19.55 4.43 0.09
CA ALA A 124 20.44 5.34 -0.62
C ALA A 124 21.83 4.75 -0.97
N GLN A 125 22.24 3.67 -0.31
CA GLN A 125 23.55 3.02 -0.53
C GLN A 125 23.60 2.15 -1.80
N VAL A 126 22.49 2.00 -2.50
CA VAL A 126 22.43 1.33 -3.81
C VAL A 126 22.44 2.40 -4.90
N PRO A 127 23.35 2.34 -5.92
CA PRO A 127 23.43 3.35 -6.96
C PRO A 127 22.08 3.52 -7.64
N MET A 128 21.50 4.71 -7.55
CA MET A 128 20.31 5.07 -8.29
C MET A 128 20.62 5.08 -9.79
N LEU A 129 20.32 3.98 -10.49
CA LEU A 129 19.96 4.08 -11.88
C LEU A 129 18.67 4.94 -11.92
N ALA A 130 18.80 6.14 -12.50
CA ALA A 130 17.77 7.15 -12.55
C ALA A 130 16.40 6.52 -12.82
N LYS A 131 15.52 6.54 -11.83
CA LYS A 131 14.11 6.21 -12.04
C LYS A 131 13.52 7.25 -12.99
N LYS A 132 13.50 6.91 -14.28
CA LYS A 132 12.48 7.43 -15.16
C LYS A 132 11.17 6.90 -14.56
N SER A 133 10.37 7.78 -14.00
CA SER A 133 9.04 7.47 -13.48
C SER A 133 8.21 6.86 -14.62
N THR A 134 8.23 5.55 -14.71
CA THR A 134 7.19 4.80 -15.39
C THR A 134 6.36 4.17 -14.28
N ALA A 135 5.25 4.82 -13.99
CA ALA A 135 4.15 4.21 -13.29
C ALA A 135 3.72 2.96 -14.08
N ALA A 136 4.31 1.82 -13.73
CA ALA A 136 3.76 0.52 -14.08
C ALA A 136 2.86 0.10 -12.92
N GLY A 137 1.73 0.81 -12.78
CA GLY A 137 0.57 0.28 -12.12
C GLY A 137 0.10 -0.93 -12.93
N SER A 138 -0.24 -2.00 -12.24
CA SER A 138 -1.13 -3.02 -12.77
C SER A 138 -2.26 -2.31 -13.52
N GLU A 139 -2.36 -2.53 -14.82
CA GLU A 139 -3.36 -1.90 -15.67
C GLU A 139 -4.77 -2.32 -15.23
N SER A 140 -5.35 -1.54 -14.32
CA SER A 140 -6.81 -1.44 -14.28
C SER A 140 -7.19 -0.61 -15.47
N THR A 141 -7.67 -1.25 -16.54
CA THR A 141 -8.14 -0.57 -17.74
C THR A 141 -9.36 0.27 -17.37
N VAL A 142 -9.15 1.56 -17.15
CA VAL A 142 -10.23 2.52 -16.99
C VAL A 142 -10.73 2.88 -18.38
N THR A 143 -11.84 2.29 -18.80
CA THR A 143 -12.51 2.68 -20.04
C THR A 143 -13.39 3.88 -19.75
N VAL A 144 -12.94 5.07 -20.16
CA VAL A 144 -13.74 6.30 -20.04
C VAL A 144 -14.64 6.40 -21.29
N ALA A 145 -15.89 6.06 -21.14
CA ALA A 145 -16.91 6.32 -22.15
C ALA A 145 -17.39 7.78 -22.01
N ARG A 146 -17.06 8.61 -22.99
CA ARG A 146 -17.53 9.99 -23.03
C ARG A 146 -18.88 10.04 -23.73
N VAL A 147 -19.94 10.28 -22.99
CA VAL A 147 -21.27 10.55 -23.55
C VAL A 147 -21.38 12.06 -23.75
N PRO A 148 -21.57 12.56 -24.98
CA PRO A 148 -21.82 13.98 -25.18
C PRO A 148 -23.28 14.30 -24.77
N SER A 149 -23.47 15.05 -23.70
CA SER A 149 -24.75 15.70 -23.39
C SER A 149 -24.63 17.19 -23.68
N GLU A 150 -25.40 17.69 -24.65
CA GLU A 150 -25.54 19.10 -24.93
C GLU A 150 -26.28 19.78 -23.78
N GLY A 151 -25.68 20.86 -23.27
CA GLY A 151 -26.35 21.90 -22.50
C GLY A 151 -26.35 21.75 -20.99
N ALA A 152 -25.23 22.09 -20.38
CA ALA A 152 -25.08 22.79 -19.10
C ALA A 152 -23.61 22.68 -18.60
N THR A 153 -23.08 23.72 -18.02
CA THR A 153 -21.70 23.94 -17.59
C THR A 153 -21.19 23.04 -16.43
N ARG A 154 -21.58 21.79 -16.40
CA ARG A 154 -21.06 20.78 -15.46
C ARG A 154 -20.70 19.52 -16.25
N ASN A 155 -19.41 19.19 -16.30
CA ASN A 155 -18.94 17.94 -16.89
C ASN A 155 -19.33 16.79 -15.96
N HIS A 156 -20.24 15.92 -16.40
CA HIS A 156 -20.52 14.64 -15.77
C HIS A 156 -19.64 13.57 -16.43
N LEU A 157 -18.91 12.81 -15.62
CA LEU A 157 -18.11 11.67 -16.03
C LEU A 157 -18.73 10.41 -15.43
N SER A 158 -18.93 9.38 -16.24
CA SER A 158 -19.23 8.02 -15.77
C SER A 158 -17.93 7.24 -15.73
N ILE A 159 -17.64 6.61 -14.60
CA ILE A 159 -16.42 5.84 -14.38
C ILE A 159 -16.81 4.45 -13.92
N ASP A 160 -16.50 3.43 -14.73
CA ASP A 160 -16.68 2.04 -14.38
C ASP A 160 -15.39 1.50 -13.79
N VAL A 161 -15.45 0.95 -12.58
CA VAL A 161 -14.32 0.38 -11.87
C VAL A 161 -14.49 -1.12 -11.77
N LEU A 162 -13.62 -1.88 -12.45
CA LEU A 162 -13.56 -3.33 -12.34
C LEU A 162 -12.53 -3.72 -11.28
N ILE A 163 -12.99 -4.46 -10.27
CA ILE A 163 -12.13 -5.06 -9.26
C ILE A 163 -11.93 -6.51 -9.61
N ASP A 164 -10.67 -6.97 -9.64
CA ASP A 164 -10.31 -8.35 -9.93
C ASP A 164 -10.96 -9.31 -8.92
N ASP A 165 -11.55 -10.41 -9.40
CA ASP A 165 -12.17 -11.45 -8.57
C ASP A 165 -11.18 -12.12 -7.59
N ALA A 166 -9.87 -12.06 -7.89
CA ALA A 166 -8.82 -12.53 -6.99
C ALA A 166 -8.50 -11.53 -5.86
N CYS A 167 -9.14 -10.34 -5.84
CA CYS A 167 -8.92 -9.34 -4.80
C CYS A 167 -9.51 -9.81 -3.47
N LYS A 168 -8.67 -10.02 -2.46
CA LYS A 168 -9.10 -10.45 -1.12
C LYS A 168 -9.93 -9.40 -0.38
N THR A 169 -9.82 -8.13 -0.75
CA THR A 169 -10.44 -6.99 -0.08
C THR A 169 -11.11 -6.01 -1.06
N PRO A 170 -12.14 -6.46 -1.80
CA PRO A 170 -12.78 -5.63 -2.81
C PRO A 170 -13.40 -4.36 -2.21
N ALA A 171 -13.97 -4.45 -1.00
CA ALA A 171 -14.58 -3.31 -0.32
C ALA A 171 -13.58 -2.21 0.04
N VAL A 172 -12.38 -2.57 0.51
CA VAL A 172 -11.31 -1.59 0.79
C VAL A 172 -10.86 -0.90 -0.49
N ARG A 173 -10.68 -1.67 -1.57
CA ARG A 173 -10.29 -1.09 -2.86
C ARG A 173 -11.35 -0.15 -3.42
N LEU A 174 -12.63 -0.53 -3.32
CA LEU A 174 -13.74 0.32 -3.74
C LEU A 174 -13.76 1.63 -2.94
N PHE A 175 -13.59 1.55 -1.62
CA PHE A 175 -13.47 2.72 -0.76
C PHE A 175 -12.30 3.62 -1.15
N MET A 176 -11.13 3.03 -1.44
CA MET A 176 -9.95 3.76 -1.90
C MET A 176 -10.20 4.54 -3.19
N VAL A 177 -10.84 3.90 -4.16
CA VAL A 177 -11.21 4.54 -5.43
C VAL A 177 -12.19 5.68 -5.18
N HIS A 178 -13.22 5.46 -4.37
CA HIS A 178 -14.20 6.47 -4.04
C HIS A 178 -13.55 7.71 -3.39
N ARG A 179 -12.70 7.52 -2.36
CA ARG A 179 -11.93 8.61 -1.72
C ARG A 179 -11.06 9.35 -2.72
N ARG A 180 -10.44 8.64 -3.65
CA ARG A 180 -9.62 9.29 -4.68
C ARG A 180 -10.46 10.11 -5.64
N LEU A 181 -11.64 9.63 -6.01
CA LEU A 181 -12.58 10.36 -6.86
C LEU A 181 -13.10 11.62 -6.17
N GLU A 182 -13.40 11.57 -4.87
CA GLU A 182 -13.80 12.73 -4.07
C GLU A 182 -12.74 13.85 -4.05
N THR A 183 -11.44 13.50 -4.15
CA THR A 183 -10.36 14.52 -4.26
C THR A 183 -10.28 15.18 -5.64
N LEU A 184 -10.84 14.56 -6.66
CA LEU A 184 -10.83 15.04 -8.04
C LEU A 184 -12.12 15.77 -8.42
N GLY A 185 -13.23 15.50 -7.71
CA GLY A 185 -14.52 16.10 -7.99
C GLY A 185 -15.60 15.57 -7.06
N ARG A 186 -16.83 16.07 -7.24
CA ARG A 186 -17.96 15.60 -6.45
C ARG A 186 -18.51 14.30 -7.04
N VAL A 187 -18.51 13.22 -6.29
CA VAL A 187 -19.24 11.99 -6.62
C VAL A 187 -20.74 12.25 -6.40
N VAL A 188 -21.53 12.07 -7.46
CA VAL A 188 -22.97 12.37 -7.46
C VAL A 188 -23.75 11.11 -7.16
N ASP A 189 -23.30 9.96 -7.68
CA ASP A 189 -23.94 8.66 -7.53
C ASP A 189 -22.90 7.54 -7.66
N SER A 190 -23.13 6.42 -7.01
CA SER A 190 -22.28 5.23 -7.10
C SER A 190 -23.12 3.94 -7.01
N THR A 191 -22.79 2.97 -7.85
CA THR A 191 -23.42 1.64 -7.83
C THR A 191 -22.32 0.57 -7.73
N PRO A 192 -22.30 -0.28 -6.67
CA PRO A 192 -23.23 -0.31 -5.54
C PRO A 192 -23.14 0.94 -4.66
N SER A 193 -24.21 1.24 -3.94
CA SER A 193 -24.21 2.38 -3.02
C SER A 193 -23.26 2.07 -1.85
N MET A 194 -22.53 3.07 -1.36
CA MET A 194 -21.59 2.90 -0.25
C MET A 194 -22.30 2.74 1.11
N GLU A 195 -23.64 2.60 1.12
CA GLU A 195 -24.47 2.46 2.31
C GLU A 195 -24.97 1.02 2.54
N GLU A 196 -24.63 0.07 1.66
CA GLU A 196 -24.97 -1.37 1.81
C GLU A 196 -23.79 -2.22 2.26
#